data_53e426dd02b0b13c42579f678b335b17
#
_entry.id   53e426dd02b0b13c42579f678b335b17
#
_cell.length_a   1.000
_cell.length_b   1.000
_cell.length_c   1.000
_cell.angle_alpha   90.00
_cell.angle_beta   90.00
_cell.angle_gamma   90.00
#
_symmetry.space_group_name_H-M   'P 1'
#
loop_
_entity.id
_entity.type
_entity.pdbx_description
1 polymer ?
#
loop_
_entity_poly.entity_id
_entity_poly.type
_entity_poly.pdbx_seq_one_letter_code
_entity_poly.pdbx_strand_id
1 'polypeptide(L)'
;SWIDRFTISSNPTPTDPIAFKLALIDKGDNIIYLARPCQYIWSDTCNQDLWTTSQYSKVVLETYEEVLTELSTRYTEIHIVGYSGGAGIAMYLGTTNNPKIKSIRTVAGNINHNELSKIIKISPLRKSINFYPLEKKANKIPQIHYYGNKDKVIPNELQQRFYLRNKENSCIKIKQAKASHNKGWLNFWINNYNIKVDCS
;
A
#
# COMPACT_ATOMS: atom_id res chain seq x y z
N SER A 1 -13.63 1.40 3.97
CA SER A 1 -13.43 2.03 5.26
C SER A 1 -14.44 1.46 6.29
N TRP A 2 -13.94 1.14 7.48
CA TRP A 2 -14.76 0.67 8.59
C TRP A 2 -14.74 1.72 9.69
N ILE A 3 -15.87 1.97 10.31
CA ILE A 3 -15.97 2.83 11.49
C ILE A 3 -15.46 2.07 12.71
N ASP A 4 -15.90 0.82 12.84
CA ASP A 4 -15.47 -0.14 13.86
C ASP A 4 -15.47 -1.56 13.27
N ARG A 5 -15.31 -2.59 14.10
CA ARG A 5 -15.21 -3.99 13.68
C ARG A 5 -16.45 -4.51 12.93
N PHE A 6 -17.61 -3.90 13.14
CA PHE A 6 -18.90 -4.39 12.62
C PHE A 6 -19.61 -3.37 11.72
N THR A 7 -19.20 -2.11 11.75
CA THR A 7 -19.90 -1.00 11.09
C THR A 7 -19.09 -0.49 9.89
N ILE A 8 -19.67 -0.61 8.71
CA ILE A 8 -19.09 -0.07 7.48
C ILE A 8 -19.38 1.43 7.41
N SER A 9 -18.38 2.24 7.02
CA SER A 9 -18.59 3.65 6.73
C SER A 9 -19.41 3.82 5.45
N SER A 10 -20.41 4.68 5.49
CA SER A 10 -21.17 5.11 4.29
C SER A 10 -20.33 6.01 3.38
N ASN A 11 -19.30 6.67 3.93
CA ASN A 11 -18.38 7.52 3.18
C ASN A 11 -16.94 7.00 3.32
N PRO A 12 -16.28 6.60 2.20
CA PRO A 12 -14.92 6.09 2.24
C PRO A 12 -13.84 7.19 2.29
N THR A 13 -14.24 8.45 2.15
CA THR A 13 -13.30 9.59 2.17
C THR A 13 -12.64 9.72 3.54
N PRO A 14 -11.30 9.68 3.64
CA PRO A 14 -10.63 9.79 4.91
C PRO A 14 -10.69 11.23 5.44
N THR A 15 -11.02 11.40 6.71
CA THR A 15 -10.98 12.70 7.40
C THR A 15 -9.56 13.15 7.73
N ASP A 16 -8.64 12.20 7.88
CA ASP A 16 -7.21 12.43 8.07
C ASP A 16 -6.40 11.61 7.03
N PRO A 17 -6.22 12.11 5.78
CA PRO A 17 -5.60 11.36 4.69
C PRO A 17 -4.07 11.35 4.82
N ILE A 18 -3.51 10.44 5.61
CA ILE A 18 -2.06 10.34 5.86
C ILE A 18 -1.27 10.21 4.56
N ALA A 19 -1.70 9.36 3.62
CA ALA A 19 -1.00 9.22 2.33
C ALA A 19 -0.91 10.53 1.55
N PHE A 20 -1.98 11.33 1.53
CA PHE A 20 -1.98 12.66 0.92
C PHE A 20 -1.02 13.61 1.64
N LYS A 21 -1.02 13.60 2.97
CA LYS A 21 -0.08 14.40 3.77
C LYS A 21 1.38 14.01 3.53
N LEU A 22 1.67 12.71 3.36
CA LEU A 22 3.01 12.24 2.98
C LEU A 22 3.40 12.76 1.60
N ALA A 23 2.49 12.72 0.63
CA ALA A 23 2.72 13.28 -0.71
C ALA A 23 3.00 14.79 -0.69
N LEU A 24 2.29 15.55 0.15
CA LEU A 24 2.50 17.01 0.28
C LEU A 24 3.87 17.41 0.83
N ILE A 25 4.47 16.58 1.68
CA ILE A 25 5.78 16.87 2.30
C ILE A 25 6.94 16.15 1.60
N ASP A 26 6.65 15.27 0.64
CA ASP A 26 7.67 14.66 -0.20
C ASP A 26 8.30 15.73 -1.11
N LYS A 27 9.62 15.69 -1.27
CA LYS A 27 10.37 16.66 -2.07
C LYS A 27 10.87 16.10 -3.39
N GLY A 28 10.25 15.02 -3.87
CA GLY A 28 10.50 14.48 -5.21
C GLY A 28 10.01 15.47 -6.29
N ASP A 29 10.57 15.36 -7.50
CA ASP A 29 10.29 16.31 -8.60
C ASP A 29 8.83 16.26 -9.07
N ASN A 30 8.24 15.08 -9.11
CA ASN A 30 6.86 14.86 -9.59
C ASN A 30 6.12 13.96 -8.62
N ILE A 31 5.28 14.54 -7.77
CA ILE A 31 4.49 13.80 -6.80
C ILE A 31 3.05 13.71 -7.26
N ILE A 32 2.56 12.49 -7.39
CA ILE A 32 1.17 12.20 -7.76
C ILE A 32 0.51 11.42 -6.62
N TYR A 33 -0.61 11.95 -6.12
CA TYR A 33 -1.44 11.25 -5.15
C TYR A 33 -2.61 10.58 -5.86
N LEU A 34 -2.73 9.28 -5.67
CA LEU A 34 -3.85 8.48 -6.17
C LEU A 34 -4.77 8.08 -5.02
N ALA A 35 -5.99 8.58 -5.04
CA ALA A 35 -7.04 8.14 -4.15
C ALA A 35 -7.58 6.77 -4.60
N ARG A 36 -8.28 6.06 -3.71
CA ARG A 36 -9.04 4.88 -4.13
C ARG A 36 -10.32 5.29 -4.87
N PRO A 37 -10.85 4.43 -5.73
CA PRO A 37 -12.17 4.64 -6.31
C PRO A 37 -13.20 5.01 -5.24
N CYS A 38 -14.06 5.95 -5.55
CA CYS A 38 -15.16 6.43 -4.68
C CYS A 38 -14.73 7.19 -3.40
N GLN A 39 -13.45 7.52 -3.21
CA GLN A 39 -13.03 8.27 -2.02
C GLN A 39 -13.34 9.78 -2.10
N TYR A 40 -13.10 10.40 -3.24
CA TYR A 40 -13.31 11.85 -3.41
C TYR A 40 -14.27 12.19 -4.54
N ILE A 41 -14.38 11.27 -5.52
CA ILE A 41 -15.29 11.37 -6.66
C ILE A 41 -16.26 10.23 -6.56
N TRP A 42 -17.55 10.52 -6.60
CA TRP A 42 -18.62 9.56 -6.54
C TRP A 42 -19.21 9.32 -7.94
N SER A 43 -19.54 8.08 -8.25
CA SER A 43 -20.23 7.68 -9.47
C SER A 43 -21.29 6.63 -9.15
N ASP A 44 -22.17 6.34 -10.10
CA ASP A 44 -23.23 5.35 -9.93
C ASP A 44 -22.71 3.91 -9.70
N THR A 45 -21.44 3.66 -10.03
CA THR A 45 -20.78 2.38 -9.76
C THR A 45 -20.25 2.26 -8.34
N CYS A 46 -20.25 3.35 -7.56
CA CYS A 46 -19.76 3.37 -6.20
C CYS A 46 -20.68 2.60 -5.25
N ASN A 47 -20.08 1.65 -4.53
CA ASN A 47 -20.78 0.88 -3.51
C ASN A 47 -19.82 0.49 -2.37
N GLN A 48 -20.38 0.11 -1.22
CA GLN A 48 -19.60 -0.16 -0.01
C GLN A 48 -18.59 -1.31 -0.15
N ASP A 49 -18.80 -2.24 -1.06
CA ASP A 49 -17.84 -3.32 -1.30
C ASP A 49 -16.48 -2.80 -1.75
N LEU A 50 -16.43 -1.72 -2.55
CA LEU A 50 -15.20 -1.19 -3.13
C LEU A 50 -14.22 -0.67 -2.08
N TRP A 51 -14.67 -0.30 -0.89
CA TRP A 51 -13.79 0.12 0.21
C TRP A 51 -13.80 -0.83 1.41
N THR A 52 -14.44 -2.00 1.25
CA THR A 52 -14.46 -3.07 2.25
C THR A 52 -13.98 -4.39 1.66
N THR A 53 -14.88 -5.30 1.31
CA THR A 53 -14.58 -6.68 0.90
C THR A 53 -13.93 -6.79 -0.48
N SER A 54 -14.20 -5.82 -1.38
CA SER A 54 -13.70 -5.75 -2.75
C SER A 54 -12.55 -4.74 -2.95
N GLN A 55 -11.95 -4.24 -1.87
CA GLN A 55 -10.92 -3.19 -1.96
C GLN A 55 -9.67 -3.60 -2.76
N TYR A 56 -9.47 -4.88 -3.00
CA TYR A 56 -8.46 -5.46 -3.89
C TYR A 56 -9.09 -6.41 -4.90
N SER A 57 -10.31 -6.12 -5.35
CA SER A 57 -10.92 -6.85 -6.46
C SER A 57 -10.18 -6.55 -7.76
N LYS A 58 -10.34 -7.43 -8.74
CA LYS A 58 -9.72 -7.27 -10.05
C LYS A 58 -10.06 -5.90 -10.65
N VAL A 59 -11.34 -5.50 -10.62
CA VAL A 59 -11.79 -4.20 -11.14
C VAL A 59 -11.07 -3.02 -10.47
N VAL A 60 -10.94 -3.02 -9.13
CA VAL A 60 -10.23 -1.95 -8.42
C VAL A 60 -8.75 -1.92 -8.81
N LEU A 61 -8.10 -3.07 -8.93
CA LEU A 61 -6.68 -3.15 -9.23
C LEU A 61 -6.39 -2.75 -10.69
N GLU A 62 -7.25 -3.14 -11.63
CA GLU A 62 -7.16 -2.75 -13.05
C GLU A 62 -7.25 -1.23 -13.24
N THR A 63 -8.08 -0.53 -12.44
CA THR A 63 -8.11 0.95 -12.46
C THR A 63 -6.73 1.56 -12.17
N TYR A 64 -5.97 0.98 -11.25
CA TYR A 64 -4.60 1.44 -10.98
C TYR A 64 -3.61 1.05 -12.08
N GLU A 65 -3.79 -0.09 -12.75
CA GLU A 65 -2.98 -0.46 -13.92
C GLU A 65 -3.18 0.51 -15.09
N GLU A 66 -4.43 0.94 -15.33
CA GLU A 66 -4.74 1.94 -16.35
C GLU A 66 -4.02 3.26 -16.05
N VAL A 67 -4.10 3.75 -14.81
CA VAL A 67 -3.37 4.95 -14.39
C VAL A 67 -1.87 4.76 -14.51
N LEU A 68 -1.32 3.61 -14.09
CA LEU A 68 0.10 3.31 -14.22
C LEU A 68 0.55 3.30 -15.69
N THR A 69 -0.27 2.76 -16.58
CA THR A 69 -0.02 2.73 -18.02
C THR A 69 0.06 4.15 -18.57
N GLU A 70 -0.89 5.00 -18.24
CA GLU A 70 -0.88 6.42 -18.64
C GLU A 70 0.36 7.15 -18.10
N LEU A 71 0.69 6.97 -16.82
CA LEU A 71 1.89 7.58 -16.22
C LEU A 71 3.17 7.08 -16.89
N SER A 72 3.21 5.84 -17.34
CA SER A 72 4.36 5.26 -18.02
C SER A 72 4.61 5.86 -19.40
N THR A 73 3.65 6.56 -19.99
CA THR A 73 3.86 7.32 -21.23
C THR A 73 4.60 8.64 -20.99
N ARG A 74 4.45 9.20 -19.77
CA ARG A 74 4.96 10.53 -19.40
C ARG A 74 6.27 10.50 -18.62
N TYR A 75 6.48 9.44 -17.83
CA TYR A 75 7.62 9.33 -16.91
C TYR A 75 8.52 8.15 -17.29
N THR A 76 9.83 8.36 -17.14
CA THR A 76 10.83 7.31 -17.38
C THR A 76 11.00 6.37 -16.20
N GLU A 77 10.77 6.87 -15.00
CA GLU A 77 10.87 6.13 -13.74
C GLU A 77 9.68 6.42 -12.85
N ILE A 78 9.16 5.37 -12.19
CA ILE A 78 8.03 5.45 -11.28
C ILE A 78 8.42 4.78 -9.96
N HIS A 79 8.29 5.50 -8.87
CA HIS A 79 8.47 5.01 -7.51
C HIS A 79 7.12 4.99 -6.81
N ILE A 80 6.68 3.82 -6.38
CA ILE A 80 5.35 3.65 -5.79
C ILE A 80 5.44 3.73 -4.27
N VAL A 81 4.59 4.54 -3.65
CA VAL A 81 4.46 4.62 -2.19
C VAL A 81 3.03 4.23 -1.79
N GLY A 82 2.90 3.21 -1.00
CA GLY A 82 1.60 2.72 -0.50
C GLY A 82 1.45 2.88 1.00
N TYR A 83 0.43 3.59 1.46
CA TYR A 83 0.09 3.69 2.89
C TYR A 83 -1.08 2.75 3.24
N SER A 84 -0.98 2.05 4.37
CA SER A 84 -2.03 1.17 4.89
C SER A 84 -2.56 0.21 3.80
N GLY A 85 -3.84 0.27 3.45
CA GLY A 85 -4.40 -0.50 2.36
C GLY A 85 -3.82 -0.19 0.97
N GLY A 86 -3.27 1.01 0.75
CA GLY A 86 -2.55 1.35 -0.49
C GLY A 86 -1.27 0.55 -0.69
N ALA A 87 -0.70 -0.02 0.37
CA ALA A 87 0.45 -0.92 0.28
C ALA A 87 0.13 -2.20 -0.51
N GLY A 88 -1.06 -2.77 -0.33
CA GLY A 88 -1.49 -3.92 -1.12
C GLY A 88 -1.61 -3.59 -2.61
N ILE A 89 -2.09 -2.40 -2.94
CA ILE A 89 -2.15 -1.91 -4.32
C ILE A 89 -0.73 -1.74 -4.87
N ALA A 90 0.19 -1.15 -4.10
CA ALA A 90 1.60 -1.01 -4.50
C ALA A 90 2.26 -2.37 -4.76
N MET A 91 2.02 -3.37 -3.90
CA MET A 91 2.49 -4.74 -4.10
C MET A 91 1.91 -5.36 -5.38
N TYR A 92 0.63 -5.17 -5.64
CA TYR A 92 0.00 -5.65 -6.87
C TYR A 92 0.63 -5.01 -8.12
N LEU A 93 0.76 -3.69 -8.14
CA LEU A 93 1.38 -2.98 -9.27
C LEU A 93 2.82 -3.45 -9.53
N GLY A 94 3.55 -3.84 -8.48
CA GLY A 94 4.86 -4.48 -8.61
C GLY A 94 4.85 -5.81 -9.36
N THR A 95 3.69 -6.42 -9.60
CA THR A 95 3.57 -7.68 -10.35
C THR A 95 3.28 -7.51 -11.83
N THR A 96 3.02 -6.28 -12.28
CA THR A 96 2.61 -5.98 -13.66
C THR A 96 3.75 -6.06 -14.69
N ASN A 97 4.99 -6.30 -14.24
CA ASN A 97 6.20 -6.28 -15.07
C ASN A 97 6.42 -4.96 -15.82
N ASN A 98 5.86 -3.86 -15.34
CA ASN A 98 6.10 -2.54 -15.93
C ASN A 98 7.55 -2.11 -15.66
N PRO A 99 8.40 -1.93 -16.70
CA PRO A 99 9.83 -1.65 -16.54
C PRO A 99 10.12 -0.26 -15.97
N LYS A 100 9.11 0.61 -15.92
CA LYS A 100 9.22 1.95 -15.35
C LYS A 100 9.14 1.94 -13.82
N ILE A 101 8.59 0.89 -13.19
CA ILE A 101 8.56 0.78 -11.74
C ILE A 101 9.96 0.45 -11.23
N LYS A 102 10.57 1.37 -10.50
CA LYS A 102 11.93 1.25 -9.98
C LYS A 102 11.99 0.88 -8.51
N SER A 103 10.99 1.25 -7.72
CA SER A 103 10.92 0.83 -6.32
C SER A 103 9.51 0.89 -5.75
N ILE A 104 9.32 0.12 -4.69
CA ILE A 104 8.11 0.14 -3.86
C ILE A 104 8.49 0.53 -2.45
N ARG A 105 7.75 1.48 -1.88
CA ARG A 105 7.79 1.81 -0.45
C ARG A 105 6.42 1.61 0.16
N THR A 106 6.35 0.98 1.31
CA THR A 106 5.09 0.88 2.05
C THR A 106 5.21 1.50 3.43
N VAL A 107 4.18 2.18 3.85
CA VAL A 107 4.10 2.88 5.16
C VAL A 107 2.89 2.36 5.91
N ALA A 108 3.07 1.78 7.10
CA ALA A 108 2.01 1.12 7.86
C ALA A 108 1.20 0.12 7.01
N GLY A 109 1.89 -0.63 6.14
CA GLY A 109 1.31 -1.27 4.97
C GLY A 109 0.60 -2.59 5.24
N ASN A 110 -0.64 -2.73 4.72
CA ASN A 110 -1.26 -4.02 4.52
C ASN A 110 -0.71 -4.65 3.22
N ILE A 111 0.48 -5.23 3.30
CA ILE A 111 1.19 -5.82 2.16
C ILE A 111 0.64 -7.18 1.73
N ASN A 112 -0.11 -7.84 2.60
CA ASN A 112 -0.84 -9.08 2.32
C ASN A 112 -2.08 -9.19 3.20
N HIS A 113 -3.25 -8.85 2.64
CA HIS A 113 -4.51 -8.88 3.41
C HIS A 113 -4.93 -10.30 3.83
N ASN A 114 -4.51 -11.33 3.11
CA ASN A 114 -4.81 -12.72 3.47
C ASN A 114 -4.02 -13.14 4.73
N GLU A 115 -2.76 -12.73 4.82
CA GLU A 115 -1.94 -12.96 6.01
C GLU A 115 -2.43 -12.11 7.18
N LEU A 116 -2.72 -10.81 6.94
CA LEU A 116 -3.25 -9.91 7.96
C LEU A 116 -4.52 -10.47 8.59
N SER A 117 -5.48 -10.95 7.78
CA SER A 117 -6.73 -11.52 8.27
C SER A 117 -6.50 -12.68 9.26
N LYS A 118 -5.49 -13.51 9.00
CA LYS A 118 -5.10 -14.62 9.89
C LYS A 118 -4.51 -14.10 11.21
N ILE A 119 -3.60 -13.11 11.11
CA ILE A 119 -2.92 -12.55 12.29
C ILE A 119 -3.92 -11.92 13.25
N ILE A 120 -4.83 -11.09 12.73
CA ILE A 120 -5.80 -10.36 13.57
C ILE A 120 -7.13 -11.10 13.76
N LYS A 121 -7.21 -12.34 13.24
CA LYS A 121 -8.38 -13.26 13.40
C LYS A 121 -9.71 -12.64 12.95
N ILE A 122 -9.72 -12.08 11.74
CA ILE A 122 -10.93 -11.56 11.08
C ILE A 122 -11.23 -12.33 9.81
N SER A 123 -12.45 -12.17 9.30
CA SER A 123 -12.83 -12.75 8.01
C SER A 123 -11.97 -12.21 6.86
N PRO A 124 -11.53 -13.05 5.92
CA PRO A 124 -10.80 -12.60 4.75
C PRO A 124 -11.68 -11.75 3.83
N LEU A 125 -11.05 -10.90 3.03
CA LEU A 125 -11.74 -10.09 2.03
C LEU A 125 -12.15 -10.97 0.83
N ARG A 126 -13.35 -11.54 0.90
CA ARG A 126 -13.81 -12.61 -0.01
C ARG A 126 -13.90 -12.20 -1.48
N LYS A 127 -14.12 -10.91 -1.76
CA LYS A 127 -14.23 -10.36 -3.11
C LYS A 127 -12.91 -9.76 -3.62
N SER A 128 -11.83 -9.92 -2.87
CA SER A 128 -10.47 -9.47 -3.19
C SER A 128 -9.61 -10.64 -3.66
N ILE A 129 -8.62 -10.37 -4.50
CA ILE A 129 -7.70 -11.40 -5.01
C ILE A 129 -6.79 -11.93 -3.91
N ASN A 130 -6.25 -13.13 -4.10
CA ASN A 130 -5.28 -13.70 -3.17
C ASN A 130 -3.89 -13.07 -3.34
N PHE A 131 -3.29 -12.58 -2.26
CA PHE A 131 -1.99 -11.90 -2.29
C PHE A 131 -0.77 -12.80 -2.13
N TYR A 132 -0.91 -14.05 -1.69
CA TYR A 132 0.24 -14.94 -1.55
C TYR A 132 1.01 -15.16 -2.85
N PRO A 133 0.36 -15.39 -4.03
CA PRO A 133 1.09 -15.49 -5.29
C PRO A 133 1.77 -14.17 -5.70
N LEU A 134 1.24 -13.01 -5.30
CA LEU A 134 1.77 -11.71 -5.66
C LEU A 134 3.10 -11.41 -4.97
N GLU A 135 3.28 -11.87 -3.72
CA GLU A 135 4.53 -11.67 -2.99
C GLU A 135 5.74 -12.12 -3.83
N LYS A 136 5.69 -13.33 -4.39
CA LYS A 136 6.79 -13.88 -5.20
C LYS A 136 7.04 -13.09 -6.49
N LYS A 137 6.00 -12.56 -7.11
CA LYS A 137 6.12 -11.78 -8.36
C LYS A 137 6.72 -10.41 -8.11
N ALA A 138 6.27 -9.71 -7.08
CA ALA A 138 6.77 -8.37 -6.72
C ALA A 138 8.21 -8.38 -6.19
N ASN A 139 8.73 -9.51 -5.74
CA ASN A 139 10.05 -9.64 -5.09
C ASN A 139 11.25 -9.29 -5.99
N LYS A 140 11.05 -9.05 -7.27
CA LYS A 140 12.10 -8.63 -8.21
C LYS A 140 12.34 -7.11 -8.20
N ILE A 141 11.43 -6.34 -7.60
CA ILE A 141 11.51 -4.88 -7.53
C ILE A 141 12.11 -4.50 -6.18
N PRO A 142 13.08 -3.57 -6.14
CA PRO A 142 13.59 -3.02 -4.90
C PRO A 142 12.46 -2.46 -4.03
N GLN A 143 12.38 -2.89 -2.77
CA GLN A 143 11.29 -2.49 -1.90
C GLN A 143 11.73 -2.32 -0.45
N ILE A 144 11.10 -1.35 0.23
CA ILE A 144 11.26 -1.14 1.66
C ILE A 144 9.90 -0.98 2.33
N HIS A 145 9.67 -1.74 3.39
CA HIS A 145 8.43 -1.73 4.16
C HIS A 145 8.64 -1.08 5.51
N TYR A 146 8.07 0.12 5.69
CA TYR A 146 8.10 0.85 6.95
C TYR A 146 6.93 0.42 7.83
N TYR A 147 7.22 -0.02 9.06
CA TYR A 147 6.20 -0.43 10.03
C TYR A 147 6.34 0.33 11.35
N GLY A 148 5.21 0.63 11.97
CA GLY A 148 5.16 1.37 13.23
C GLY A 148 5.26 0.43 14.43
N ASN A 149 6.15 0.74 15.39
CA ASN A 149 6.29 -0.07 16.61
C ASN A 149 5.08 0.02 17.57
N LYS A 150 4.19 0.99 17.33
CA LYS A 150 2.94 1.19 18.08
C LYS A 150 1.70 1.02 17.21
N ASP A 151 1.84 0.44 16.01
CA ASP A 151 0.72 0.20 15.11
C ASP A 151 -0.13 -0.98 15.62
N LYS A 152 -1.39 -0.68 15.98
CA LYS A 152 -2.36 -1.67 16.44
C LYS A 152 -3.34 -2.11 15.34
N VAL A 153 -3.30 -1.45 14.18
CA VAL A 153 -4.16 -1.75 13.02
C VAL A 153 -3.47 -2.74 12.10
N ILE A 154 -2.20 -2.46 11.76
CA ILE A 154 -1.36 -3.37 11.00
C ILE A 154 -0.21 -3.82 11.91
N PRO A 155 -0.33 -4.99 12.56
CA PRO A 155 0.69 -5.50 13.45
C PRO A 155 2.03 -5.68 12.73
N ASN A 156 3.13 -5.37 13.39
CA ASN A 156 4.50 -5.53 12.86
C ASN A 156 4.81 -6.99 12.47
N GLU A 157 4.09 -7.93 13.05
CA GLU A 157 4.17 -9.36 12.71
C GLU A 157 3.93 -9.62 11.21
N LEU A 158 3.08 -8.83 10.55
CA LEU A 158 2.83 -8.96 9.11
C LEU A 158 4.12 -8.74 8.30
N GLN A 159 4.83 -7.63 8.55
CA GLN A 159 6.08 -7.29 7.87
C GLN A 159 7.21 -8.24 8.28
N GLN A 160 7.27 -8.65 9.52
CA GLN A 160 8.26 -9.62 10.00
C GLN A 160 8.09 -10.98 9.34
N ARG A 161 6.88 -11.51 9.25
CA ARG A 161 6.60 -12.77 8.54
C ARG A 161 6.93 -12.68 7.06
N PHE A 162 6.57 -11.58 6.41
CA PHE A 162 6.93 -11.34 5.02
C PHE A 162 8.45 -11.31 4.83
N TYR A 163 9.17 -10.55 5.66
CA TYR A 163 10.63 -10.49 5.61
C TYR A 163 11.29 -11.85 5.84
N LEU A 164 10.85 -12.60 6.83
CA LEU A 164 11.40 -13.94 7.11
C LEU A 164 11.23 -14.91 5.94
N ARG A 165 10.12 -14.83 5.21
CA ARG A 165 9.92 -15.63 3.99
C ARG A 165 10.82 -15.21 2.82
N ASN A 166 11.37 -14.01 2.87
CA ASN A 166 12.14 -13.40 1.79
C ASN A 166 13.54 -12.93 2.24
N LYS A 167 14.04 -13.42 3.37
CA LYS A 167 15.29 -12.92 4.00
C LYS A 167 16.53 -13.02 3.10
N GLU A 168 16.55 -13.98 2.16
CA GLU A 168 17.64 -14.15 1.20
C GLU A 168 17.52 -13.20 -0.01
N ASN A 169 16.45 -12.43 -0.10
CA ASN A 169 16.24 -11.51 -1.21
C ASN A 169 16.72 -10.10 -0.84
N SER A 170 17.86 -9.70 -1.37
CA SER A 170 18.47 -8.38 -1.12
C SER A 170 17.60 -7.20 -1.59
N CYS A 171 16.62 -7.43 -2.46
CA CYS A 171 15.67 -6.41 -2.90
C CYS A 171 14.63 -6.03 -1.84
N ILE A 172 14.51 -6.80 -0.73
CA ILE A 172 13.46 -6.59 0.27
C ILE A 172 14.08 -6.13 1.59
N LYS A 173 13.70 -4.93 1.99
CA LYS A 173 14.13 -4.33 3.27
C LYS A 173 12.91 -4.01 4.12
N ILE A 174 13.05 -4.13 5.45
CA ILE A 174 12.06 -3.63 6.41
C ILE A 174 12.71 -2.60 7.35
N LYS A 175 11.95 -1.59 7.75
CA LYS A 175 12.44 -0.58 8.69
C LYS A 175 11.38 -0.18 9.69
N GLN A 176 11.74 -0.23 10.96
CA GLN A 176 10.86 0.18 12.05
C GLN A 176 10.85 1.70 12.21
N ALA A 177 9.68 2.25 12.50
CA ALA A 177 9.47 3.66 12.85
C ALA A 177 8.85 3.79 14.24
N LYS A 178 9.15 4.89 14.93
CA LYS A 178 8.43 5.28 16.16
C LYS A 178 7.07 5.88 15.79
N ALA A 179 6.14 5.04 15.36
CA ALA A 179 4.85 5.44 14.83
C ALA A 179 3.73 4.48 15.26
N SER A 180 2.51 5.01 15.36
CA SER A 180 1.28 4.22 15.35
C SER A 180 0.71 4.17 13.93
N HIS A 181 -0.52 3.62 13.75
CA HIS A 181 -1.09 3.59 12.40
C HIS A 181 -1.19 4.98 11.77
N ASN A 182 -1.71 5.97 12.48
CA ASN A 182 -2.01 7.29 11.94
C ASN A 182 -1.07 8.42 12.44
N LYS A 183 -0.12 8.14 13.34
CA LYS A 183 0.72 9.19 13.94
C LYS A 183 2.21 8.85 13.85
N GLY A 184 3.03 9.88 13.69
CA GLY A 184 4.50 9.78 13.64
C GLY A 184 5.06 9.64 12.23
N TRP A 185 4.24 9.37 11.22
CA TRP A 185 4.68 9.11 9.85
C TRP A 185 5.18 10.34 9.13
N LEU A 186 4.62 11.53 9.36
CA LEU A 186 5.08 12.77 8.72
C LEU A 186 6.53 13.08 9.11
N ASN A 187 6.84 13.08 10.41
CA ASN A 187 8.20 13.31 10.89
C ASN A 187 9.18 12.21 10.41
N PHE A 188 8.71 10.98 10.33
CA PHE A 188 9.50 9.90 9.79
C PHE A 188 9.79 10.10 8.30
N TRP A 189 8.78 10.48 7.50
CA TRP A 189 8.87 10.61 6.05
C TRP A 189 9.83 11.72 5.62
N ILE A 190 9.80 12.87 6.27
CA ILE A 190 10.74 13.99 6.00
C ILE A 190 12.19 13.52 5.98
N ASN A 191 12.57 12.55 6.82
CA ASN A 191 13.93 12.04 6.93
C ASN A 191 14.16 10.73 6.16
N ASN A 192 13.16 10.21 5.45
CA ASN A 192 13.25 8.88 4.83
C ASN A 192 12.67 8.80 3.40
N TYR A 193 12.04 9.85 2.87
CA TYR A 193 11.43 9.84 1.54
C TYR A 193 12.44 9.57 0.42
N ASN A 194 13.67 10.07 0.58
CA ASN A 194 14.76 9.99 -0.41
C ASN A 194 15.73 8.83 -0.19
N ILE A 195 15.45 7.93 0.76
CA ILE A 195 16.31 6.75 0.95
C ILE A 195 16.32 5.95 -0.34
N LYS A 196 17.53 5.69 -0.86
CA LYS A 196 17.70 4.82 -2.02
C LYS A 196 17.18 3.41 -1.71
N VAL A 197 16.34 2.90 -2.58
CA VAL A 197 15.80 1.55 -2.51
C VAL A 197 16.37 0.77 -3.68
N ASP A 198 17.26 -0.16 -3.39
CA ASP A 198 17.94 -1.01 -4.36
C ASP A 198 18.03 -2.45 -3.85
N CYS A 199 18.58 -3.34 -4.67
CA CYS A 199 18.77 -4.76 -4.39
C CYS A 199 20.21 -5.09 -3.91
N SER A 200 20.90 -4.13 -3.35
CA SER A 200 22.27 -4.31 -2.82
C SER A 200 22.27 -4.70 -1.36
#